data_915c6835a47470246b3598cd4762aaf1
#
_entry.id   915c6835a47470246b3598cd4762aaf1
#
_cell.length_a   1.000
_cell.length_b   1.000
_cell.length_c   1.000
_cell.angle_alpha   90.00
_cell.angle_beta   90.00
_cell.angle_gamma   90.00
#
_symmetry.space_group_name_H-M   'P 1'
#
loop_
_entity.id
_entity.type
_entity.pdbx_description
1 polymer ?
#
loop_
_entity_poly.entity_id
_entity_poly.type
_entity_poly.pdbx_seq_one_letter_code
_entity_poly.pdbx_strand_id
1 'polypeptide(L)'
;REAESGKKTWFNPADIELEKDEKGRITSAKYKGDGQDVIVGGQEKMSKSKNNGIDPQAIIDQYGADTARVFMMFAAPPDQSLEWSDAGVEGANRFLKRVWRLATGFLEQGNNASNIDKAGLSTAAQDLRRKTHETIQKVGDDIERRHAFNTAIAAMMELLNANNKFEAKDDNDVAVARESITTLQTLLAPFAPH
;
A
#
# COMPACT_ATOMS: atom_id res chain seq x y z
N ARG A 1 30.09 -6.35 -10.71
CA ARG A 1 31.33 -6.43 -11.57
C ARG A 1 32.06 -7.74 -11.35
N GLU A 2 32.66 -8.25 -12.36
CA GLU A 2 33.52 -9.42 -12.30
C GLU A 2 34.98 -8.97 -12.53
N ALA A 3 35.83 -9.26 -11.57
CA ALA A 3 37.26 -8.98 -11.73
C ALA A 3 37.88 -10.02 -12.66
N GLU A 4 39.08 -9.75 -13.25
CA GLU A 4 39.83 -10.69 -14.06
C GLU A 4 40.13 -12.02 -13.32
N SER A 5 40.16 -11.99 -12.00
CA SER A 5 40.25 -13.16 -11.11
C SER A 5 38.99 -13.99 -10.96
N GLY A 6 37.90 -13.66 -11.64
CA GLY A 6 36.57 -14.28 -11.49
C GLY A 6 35.81 -13.91 -10.19
N LYS A 7 36.36 -13.02 -9.35
CA LYS A 7 35.71 -12.57 -8.11
C LYS A 7 34.68 -11.52 -8.45
N LYS A 8 33.42 -11.78 -8.03
CA LYS A 8 32.30 -10.84 -8.18
C LYS A 8 32.28 -9.82 -7.06
N THR A 9 32.25 -8.55 -7.42
CA THR A 9 31.98 -7.44 -6.49
C THR A 9 30.51 -7.05 -6.61
N TRP A 10 29.82 -7.03 -5.48
CA TRP A 10 28.40 -6.67 -5.38
C TRP A 10 28.26 -5.23 -4.89
N PHE A 11 27.38 -4.48 -5.50
CA PHE A 11 27.08 -3.08 -5.15
C PHE A 11 25.66 -2.98 -4.61
N ASN A 12 25.46 -2.04 -3.66
CA ASN A 12 24.12 -1.75 -3.18
C ASN A 12 23.29 -1.12 -4.32
N PRO A 13 22.06 -1.55 -4.55
CA PRO A 13 21.18 -0.93 -5.55
C PRO A 13 21.02 0.58 -5.40
N ALA A 14 21.04 1.11 -4.16
CA ALA A 14 20.97 2.55 -3.88
C ALA A 14 22.16 3.34 -4.42
N ASP A 15 23.31 2.68 -4.61
CA ASP A 15 24.54 3.29 -5.14
C ASP A 15 24.65 3.19 -6.66
N ILE A 16 23.63 2.67 -7.33
CA ILE A 16 23.59 2.49 -8.78
C ILE A 16 22.68 3.55 -9.43
N GLU A 17 23.19 4.16 -10.48
CA GLU A 17 22.40 5.00 -11.37
C GLU A 17 21.90 4.15 -12.55
N LEU A 18 20.58 4.15 -12.77
CA LEU A 18 19.94 3.35 -13.81
C LEU A 18 19.34 4.27 -14.87
N GLU A 19 19.70 4.04 -16.12
CA GLU A 19 18.98 4.61 -17.26
C GLU A 19 17.94 3.60 -17.77
N LYS A 20 16.73 4.09 -18.08
CA LYS A 20 15.63 3.27 -18.59
C LYS A 20 15.12 3.82 -19.91
N ASP A 21 14.71 2.94 -20.81
CA ASP A 21 14.02 3.32 -22.04
C ASP A 21 12.55 3.76 -21.76
N GLU A 22 11.87 4.24 -22.79
CA GLU A 22 10.45 4.64 -22.71
C GLU A 22 9.51 3.51 -22.24
N LYS A 23 9.95 2.25 -22.34
CA LYS A 23 9.22 1.07 -21.88
C LYS A 23 9.64 0.61 -20.47
N GLY A 24 10.48 1.40 -19.79
CA GLY A 24 10.95 1.12 -18.43
C GLY A 24 12.03 0.04 -18.33
N ARG A 25 12.60 -0.44 -19.44
CA ARG A 25 13.70 -1.43 -19.44
C ARG A 25 15.03 -0.72 -19.17
N ILE A 26 15.84 -1.34 -18.31
CA ILE A 26 17.17 -0.82 -17.98
C ILE A 26 18.07 -0.91 -19.23
N THR A 27 18.59 0.23 -19.66
CA THR A 27 19.51 0.37 -20.80
C THR A 27 20.96 0.53 -20.36
N SER A 28 21.19 1.13 -19.18
CA SER A 28 22.50 1.36 -18.61
C SER A 28 22.43 1.30 -17.09
N ALA A 29 23.50 0.85 -16.45
CA ALA A 29 23.65 0.87 -15.00
C ALA A 29 25.08 1.25 -14.64
N LYS A 30 25.27 2.31 -13.85
CA LYS A 30 26.58 2.83 -13.45
C LYS A 30 26.67 2.95 -11.94
N TYR A 31 27.85 2.62 -11.39
CA TYR A 31 28.12 2.85 -9.98
C TYR A 31 28.43 4.33 -9.73
N LYS A 32 27.66 4.93 -8.82
CA LYS A 32 27.76 6.37 -8.50
C LYS A 32 29.13 6.79 -7.99
N GLY A 33 29.89 5.87 -7.37
CA GLY A 33 31.19 6.17 -6.77
C GLY A 33 32.32 6.40 -7.78
N ASP A 34 32.28 5.76 -8.95
CA ASP A 34 33.36 5.84 -9.95
C ASP A 34 32.84 5.98 -11.41
N GLY A 35 31.54 6.02 -11.62
CA GLY A 35 30.90 6.18 -12.93
C GLY A 35 31.07 4.98 -13.88
N GLN A 36 31.71 3.88 -13.44
CA GLN A 36 31.91 2.72 -14.28
C GLN A 36 30.65 1.85 -14.40
N ASP A 37 30.54 1.14 -15.52
CA ASP A 37 29.42 0.25 -15.80
C ASP A 37 29.32 -0.92 -14.81
N VAL A 38 28.10 -1.28 -14.47
CA VAL A 38 27.74 -2.41 -13.61
C VAL A 38 26.81 -3.34 -14.38
N ILE A 39 27.03 -4.64 -14.24
CA ILE A 39 26.14 -5.65 -14.83
C ILE A 39 24.91 -5.80 -13.93
N VAL A 40 23.74 -5.54 -14.48
CA VAL A 40 22.47 -5.82 -13.82
C VAL A 40 22.15 -7.30 -13.98
N GLY A 41 22.11 -8.03 -12.85
CA GLY A 41 21.71 -9.43 -12.82
C GLY A 41 20.19 -9.62 -12.85
N GLY A 42 19.74 -10.89 -12.79
CA GLY A 42 18.34 -11.23 -12.59
C GLY A 42 17.90 -11.03 -11.13
N GLN A 43 16.66 -11.42 -10.83
CA GLN A 43 16.15 -11.43 -9.47
C GLN A 43 16.99 -12.34 -8.57
N GLU A 44 17.44 -11.81 -7.46
CA GLU A 44 18.25 -12.52 -6.49
C GLU A 44 17.73 -12.31 -5.06
N LYS A 45 17.84 -13.36 -4.24
CA LYS A 45 17.51 -13.24 -2.83
C LYS A 45 18.40 -12.19 -2.17
N MET A 46 17.81 -11.26 -1.43
CA MET A 46 18.54 -10.26 -0.64
C MET A 46 19.43 -10.95 0.39
N SER A 47 20.68 -10.53 0.46
CA SER A 47 21.63 -11.01 1.46
C SER A 47 22.72 -9.98 1.73
N LYS A 48 23.27 -10.01 2.96
CA LYS A 48 24.37 -9.13 3.35
C LYS A 48 25.62 -9.36 2.49
N SER A 49 25.90 -10.63 2.12
CA SER A 49 27.07 -10.98 1.30
C SER A 49 27.00 -10.44 -0.13
N LYS A 50 25.78 -10.21 -0.64
CA LYS A 50 25.55 -9.63 -1.97
C LYS A 50 25.32 -8.11 -1.93
N ASN A 51 25.27 -7.52 -0.74
CA ASN A 51 25.03 -6.10 -0.54
C ASN A 51 23.82 -5.57 -1.34
N ASN A 52 22.82 -6.41 -1.53
CA ASN A 52 21.60 -6.12 -2.33
C ASN A 52 20.34 -5.94 -1.48
N GLY A 53 20.50 -5.74 -0.17
CA GLY A 53 19.40 -5.45 0.74
C GLY A 53 18.95 -3.99 0.65
N ILE A 54 17.66 -3.78 0.92
CA ILE A 54 17.10 -2.45 1.12
C ILE A 54 17.24 -2.09 2.61
N ASP A 55 17.65 -0.87 2.89
CA ASP A 55 17.71 -0.36 4.26
C ASP A 55 16.29 0.02 4.73
N PRO A 56 15.73 -0.71 5.72
CA PRO A 56 14.42 -0.40 6.24
C PRO A 56 14.33 1.02 6.84
N GLN A 57 15.43 1.51 7.43
CA GLN A 57 15.44 2.83 8.05
C GLN A 57 15.24 3.94 7.01
N ALA A 58 15.89 3.84 5.87
CA ALA A 58 15.71 4.80 4.78
C ALA A 58 14.25 4.87 4.29
N ILE A 59 13.57 3.71 4.21
CA ILE A 59 12.16 3.65 3.84
C ILE A 59 11.26 4.26 4.94
N ILE A 60 11.56 3.97 6.20
CA ILE A 60 10.81 4.52 7.33
C ILE A 60 10.98 6.04 7.41
N ASP A 61 12.18 6.55 7.21
CA ASP A 61 12.47 7.98 7.25
C ASP A 61 11.77 8.73 6.10
N GLN A 62 11.67 8.11 4.93
CA GLN A 62 11.07 8.73 3.74
C GLN A 62 9.54 8.62 3.71
N TYR A 63 8.99 7.46 4.08
CA TYR A 63 7.58 7.13 3.86
C TYR A 63 6.79 6.83 5.14
N GLY A 64 7.48 6.62 6.26
CA GLY A 64 6.88 6.21 7.52
C GLY A 64 6.77 4.68 7.68
N ALA A 65 6.75 4.23 8.93
CA ALA A 65 6.70 2.79 9.26
C ALA A 65 5.44 2.09 8.74
N ASP A 66 4.28 2.76 8.80
CA ASP A 66 3.01 2.18 8.34
C ASP A 66 3.00 1.95 6.83
N THR A 67 3.64 2.83 6.05
CA THR A 67 3.79 2.62 4.61
C THR A 67 4.61 1.36 4.32
N ALA A 68 5.74 1.18 5.02
CA ALA A 68 6.56 -0.02 4.87
C ALA A 68 5.79 -1.28 5.24
N ARG A 69 5.02 -1.27 6.35
CA ARG A 69 4.17 -2.37 6.79
C ARG A 69 3.10 -2.73 5.76
N VAL A 70 2.34 -1.75 5.31
CA VAL A 70 1.28 -1.96 4.31
C VAL A 70 1.87 -2.50 3.01
N PHE A 71 3.00 -1.95 2.53
CA PHE A 71 3.67 -2.45 1.34
C PHE A 71 4.06 -3.92 1.50
N MET A 72 4.73 -4.30 2.59
CA MET A 72 5.19 -5.68 2.83
C MET A 72 4.03 -6.68 2.85
N MET A 73 2.89 -6.30 3.45
CA MET A 73 1.71 -7.17 3.54
C MET A 73 0.86 -7.18 2.27
N PHE A 74 0.98 -6.15 1.43
CA PHE A 74 0.23 -6.04 0.18
C PHE A 74 0.95 -6.66 -1.02
N ALA A 75 2.29 -6.56 -1.08
CA ALA A 75 3.06 -6.89 -2.28
C ALA A 75 3.07 -8.38 -2.63
N ALA A 76 2.97 -9.27 -1.63
CA ALA A 76 2.88 -10.70 -1.86
C ALA A 76 2.15 -11.43 -0.72
N PRO A 77 1.52 -12.60 -0.97
CA PRO A 77 1.07 -13.50 0.07
C PRO A 77 2.24 -13.95 0.96
N PRO A 78 2.01 -14.27 2.25
CA PRO A 78 3.09 -14.61 3.19
C PRO A 78 3.96 -15.81 2.81
N ASP A 79 3.43 -16.72 2.00
CA ASP A 79 4.09 -17.94 1.51
C ASP A 79 4.85 -17.75 0.20
N GLN A 80 4.82 -16.54 -0.37
CA GLN A 80 5.48 -16.22 -1.64
C GLN A 80 6.66 -15.26 -1.45
N SER A 81 7.58 -15.30 -2.41
CA SER A 81 8.69 -14.35 -2.44
C SER A 81 8.18 -12.97 -2.81
N LEU A 82 8.59 -11.97 -2.03
CA LEU A 82 8.30 -10.57 -2.30
C LEU A 82 9.41 -9.98 -3.17
N GLU A 83 9.02 -9.39 -4.30
CA GLU A 83 9.89 -8.56 -5.10
C GLU A 83 9.80 -7.10 -4.62
N TRP A 84 10.95 -6.49 -4.37
CA TRP A 84 10.99 -5.09 -3.98
C TRP A 84 10.57 -4.19 -5.14
N SER A 85 9.72 -3.21 -4.84
CA SER A 85 9.22 -2.24 -5.81
C SER A 85 9.05 -0.86 -5.16
N ASP A 86 9.87 0.11 -5.56
CA ASP A 86 9.74 1.50 -5.09
C ASP A 86 8.36 2.07 -5.46
N ALA A 87 7.87 1.78 -6.66
CA ALA A 87 6.53 2.17 -7.09
C ALA A 87 5.43 1.55 -6.22
N GLY A 88 5.66 0.32 -5.71
CA GLY A 88 4.77 -0.35 -4.76
C GLY A 88 4.73 0.35 -3.40
N VAL A 89 5.90 0.76 -2.89
CA VAL A 89 6.00 1.57 -1.64
C VAL A 89 5.28 2.90 -1.79
N GLU A 90 5.51 3.61 -2.89
CA GLU A 90 4.79 4.86 -3.19
C GLU A 90 3.28 4.64 -3.31
N GLY A 91 2.86 3.50 -3.89
CA GLY A 91 1.45 3.11 -3.97
C GLY A 91 0.81 2.95 -2.59
N ALA A 92 1.50 2.27 -1.67
CA ALA A 92 1.07 2.12 -0.29
C ALA A 92 0.98 3.48 0.44
N ASN A 93 1.97 4.35 0.25
CA ASN A 93 1.96 5.70 0.80
C ASN A 93 0.78 6.53 0.28
N ARG A 94 0.51 6.48 -1.03
CA ARG A 94 -0.65 7.17 -1.61
C ARG A 94 -1.97 6.64 -1.06
N PHE A 95 -2.09 5.33 -0.83
CA PHE A 95 -3.28 4.73 -0.23
C PHE A 95 -3.51 5.30 1.18
N LEU A 96 -2.51 5.26 2.07
CA LEU A 96 -2.62 5.79 3.44
C LEU A 96 -2.95 7.28 3.46
N LYS A 97 -2.31 8.08 2.61
CA LYS A 97 -2.63 9.52 2.46
C LYS A 97 -4.06 9.78 1.99
N ARG A 98 -4.63 8.90 1.17
CA ARG A 98 -6.03 9.01 0.73
C ARG A 98 -6.99 8.65 1.86
N VAL A 99 -6.69 7.64 2.67
CA VAL A 99 -7.49 7.30 3.87
C VAL A 99 -7.48 8.47 4.85
N TRP A 100 -6.31 9.05 5.12
CA TRP A 100 -6.17 10.21 5.97
C TRP A 100 -7.02 11.39 5.49
N ARG A 101 -6.91 11.75 4.21
CA ARG A 101 -7.70 12.87 3.63
C ARG A 101 -9.20 12.61 3.69
N LEU A 102 -9.65 11.39 3.45
CA LEU A 102 -11.05 11.03 3.57
C LEU A 102 -11.55 11.22 5.01
N ALA A 103 -10.81 10.71 6.00
CA ALA A 103 -11.21 10.79 7.41
C ALA A 103 -11.17 12.23 7.93
N THR A 104 -10.09 12.98 7.69
CA THR A 104 -9.96 14.38 8.12
C THR A 104 -10.98 15.29 7.43
N GLY A 105 -11.16 15.16 6.11
CA GLY A 105 -12.15 15.92 5.37
C GLY A 105 -13.59 15.67 5.84
N PHE A 106 -13.91 14.42 6.23
CA PHE A 106 -15.19 14.10 6.81
C PHE A 106 -15.40 14.77 8.19
N LEU A 107 -14.37 14.78 9.03
CA LEU A 107 -14.40 15.42 10.37
C LEU A 107 -14.51 16.95 10.25
N GLU A 108 -13.79 17.58 9.34
CA GLU A 108 -13.80 19.03 9.11
C GLU A 108 -15.16 19.56 8.67
N GLN A 109 -15.99 18.73 8.03
CA GLN A 109 -17.35 19.09 7.65
C GLN A 109 -18.32 19.21 8.85
N GLY A 110 -17.88 18.85 10.06
CA GLY A 110 -18.70 18.93 11.27
C GLY A 110 -19.90 17.99 11.28
N ASN A 111 -19.89 16.98 10.45
CA ASN A 111 -20.98 16.02 10.29
C ASN A 111 -21.13 15.14 11.55
N ASN A 112 -22.24 15.28 12.28
CA ASN A 112 -22.47 14.58 13.55
C ASN A 112 -23.56 13.49 13.48
N ALA A 113 -24.22 13.32 12.34
CA ALA A 113 -25.25 12.26 12.19
C ALA A 113 -24.64 10.87 12.42
N SER A 114 -25.29 10.07 13.25
CA SER A 114 -24.82 8.71 13.62
C SER A 114 -25.92 7.67 13.56
N ASN A 115 -27.20 8.09 13.53
CA ASN A 115 -28.34 7.19 13.45
C ASN A 115 -28.70 6.89 12.00
N ILE A 116 -28.68 5.61 11.64
CA ILE A 116 -29.06 5.15 10.31
C ILE A 116 -30.51 4.68 10.33
N ASP A 117 -31.37 5.42 9.65
CA ASP A 117 -32.71 4.93 9.31
C ASP A 117 -32.63 4.02 8.08
N LYS A 118 -32.71 2.71 8.32
CA LYS A 118 -32.57 1.69 7.27
C LYS A 118 -33.71 1.75 6.23
N ALA A 119 -34.88 2.25 6.61
CA ALA A 119 -36.02 2.36 5.70
C ALA A 119 -35.90 3.55 4.75
N GLY A 120 -35.23 4.61 5.19
CA GLY A 120 -35.05 5.86 4.44
C GLY A 120 -33.73 5.96 3.66
N LEU A 121 -32.97 4.86 3.51
CA LEU A 121 -31.69 4.90 2.79
C LEU A 121 -31.87 5.16 1.30
N SER A 122 -31.11 6.12 0.78
CA SER A 122 -30.94 6.30 -0.67
C SER A 122 -30.28 5.05 -1.30
N THR A 123 -30.47 4.83 -2.60
CA THR A 123 -29.82 3.70 -3.30
C THR A 123 -28.30 3.76 -3.15
N ALA A 124 -27.71 4.95 -3.25
CA ALA A 124 -26.28 5.14 -3.09
C ALA A 124 -25.79 4.78 -1.67
N ALA A 125 -26.58 5.16 -0.64
CA ALA A 125 -26.29 4.79 0.75
C ALA A 125 -26.41 3.28 0.99
N GLN A 126 -27.43 2.64 0.41
CA GLN A 126 -27.57 1.17 0.46
C GLN A 126 -26.37 0.47 -0.17
N ASP A 127 -25.89 0.94 -1.34
CA ASP A 127 -24.77 0.38 -2.04
C ASP A 127 -23.46 0.55 -1.25
N LEU A 128 -23.20 1.74 -0.68
CA LEU A 128 -22.02 1.99 0.16
C LEU A 128 -22.07 1.10 1.41
N ARG A 129 -23.21 1.02 2.06
CA ARG A 129 -23.38 0.19 3.26
C ARG A 129 -23.20 -1.29 2.97
N ARG A 130 -23.75 -1.79 1.84
CA ARG A 130 -23.52 -3.16 1.37
C ARG A 130 -22.02 -3.40 1.15
N LYS A 131 -21.33 -2.52 0.41
CA LYS A 131 -19.88 -2.62 0.18
C LYS A 131 -19.09 -2.64 1.50
N THR A 132 -19.51 -1.84 2.48
CA THR A 132 -18.86 -1.81 3.81
C THR A 132 -18.96 -3.18 4.48
N HIS A 133 -20.16 -3.78 4.55
CA HIS A 133 -20.35 -5.08 5.19
C HIS A 133 -19.72 -6.25 4.42
N GLU A 134 -19.70 -6.22 3.08
CA GLU A 134 -18.96 -7.16 2.25
C GLU A 134 -17.44 -7.07 2.53
N THR A 135 -16.93 -5.85 2.73
CA THR A 135 -15.52 -5.64 3.07
C THR A 135 -15.18 -6.17 4.46
N ILE A 136 -16.05 -5.96 5.46
CA ILE A 136 -15.86 -6.55 6.81
C ILE A 136 -15.74 -8.07 6.70
N GLN A 137 -16.68 -8.72 6.01
CA GLN A 137 -16.69 -10.17 5.85
C GLN A 137 -15.43 -10.65 5.11
N LYS A 138 -15.08 -9.99 4.00
CA LYS A 138 -13.92 -10.34 3.18
C LYS A 138 -12.62 -10.22 3.96
N VAL A 139 -12.40 -9.10 4.65
CA VAL A 139 -11.18 -8.86 5.44
C VAL A 139 -11.10 -9.83 6.61
N GLY A 140 -12.20 -10.09 7.32
CA GLY A 140 -12.25 -11.07 8.39
C GLY A 140 -11.85 -12.46 7.91
N ASP A 141 -12.44 -12.93 6.82
CA ASP A 141 -12.12 -14.24 6.22
C ASP A 141 -10.66 -14.33 5.73
N ASP A 142 -10.17 -13.28 5.08
CA ASP A 142 -8.80 -13.22 4.57
C ASP A 142 -7.76 -13.24 5.71
N ILE A 143 -8.04 -12.58 6.85
CA ILE A 143 -7.13 -12.57 8.00
C ILE A 143 -7.20 -13.87 8.79
N GLU A 144 -8.41 -14.31 9.19
CA GLU A 144 -8.56 -15.41 10.14
C GLU A 144 -8.28 -16.79 9.53
N ARG A 145 -8.73 -17.02 8.29
CA ARG A 145 -8.69 -18.34 7.68
C ARG A 145 -7.65 -18.47 6.58
N ARG A 146 -7.50 -17.44 5.77
CA ARG A 146 -6.69 -17.53 4.55
C ARG A 146 -5.28 -16.96 4.72
N HIS A 147 -5.05 -16.13 5.73
CA HIS A 147 -3.83 -15.35 5.93
C HIS A 147 -3.41 -14.57 4.67
N ALA A 148 -4.42 -14.12 3.89
CA ALA A 148 -4.23 -13.44 2.61
C ALA A 148 -4.28 -11.92 2.81
N PHE A 149 -3.24 -11.35 3.42
CA PHE A 149 -3.19 -9.93 3.77
C PHE A 149 -3.28 -9.01 2.57
N ASN A 150 -2.70 -9.41 1.45
CA ASN A 150 -2.75 -8.67 0.18
C ASN A 150 -4.19 -8.48 -0.32
N THR A 151 -5.03 -9.51 -0.25
CA THR A 151 -6.44 -9.42 -0.68
C THR A 151 -7.28 -8.65 0.33
N ALA A 152 -6.99 -8.74 1.63
CA ALA A 152 -7.61 -7.90 2.66
C ALA A 152 -7.34 -6.41 2.40
N ILE A 153 -6.08 -6.04 2.13
CA ILE A 153 -5.71 -4.65 1.82
C ILE A 153 -6.38 -4.19 0.50
N ALA A 154 -6.43 -5.05 -0.52
CA ALA A 154 -7.14 -4.73 -1.77
C ALA A 154 -8.63 -4.42 -1.53
N ALA A 155 -9.31 -5.22 -0.70
CA ALA A 155 -10.71 -4.96 -0.34
C ALA A 155 -10.91 -3.62 0.38
N MET A 156 -9.97 -3.24 1.26
CA MET A 156 -9.97 -1.92 1.90
C MET A 156 -9.72 -0.77 0.90
N MET A 157 -8.86 -0.97 -0.10
CA MET A 157 -8.66 0.00 -1.18
C MET A 157 -9.93 0.20 -2.02
N GLU A 158 -10.68 -0.88 -2.27
CA GLU A 158 -11.98 -0.80 -2.96
C GLU A 158 -13.01 -0.04 -2.12
N LEU A 159 -13.07 -0.28 -0.80
CA LEU A 159 -13.96 0.45 0.10
C LEU A 159 -13.60 1.94 0.15
N LEU A 160 -12.31 2.28 0.19
CA LEU A 160 -11.85 3.67 0.06
C LEU A 160 -12.33 4.31 -1.24
N ASN A 161 -12.26 3.58 -2.36
CA ASN A 161 -12.73 4.08 -3.65
C ASN A 161 -14.26 4.30 -3.65
N ALA A 162 -15.03 3.43 -3.00
CA ALA A 162 -16.47 3.59 -2.85
C ALA A 162 -16.80 4.84 -2.01
N ASN A 163 -16.11 5.05 -0.88
CA ASN A 163 -16.27 6.25 -0.05
C ASN A 163 -15.94 7.54 -0.84
N ASN A 164 -14.86 7.56 -1.61
CA ASN A 164 -14.48 8.75 -2.40
C ASN A 164 -15.46 9.10 -3.54
N LYS A 165 -16.31 8.16 -3.95
CA LYS A 165 -17.36 8.38 -4.96
C LYS A 165 -18.71 8.73 -4.35
N PHE A 166 -18.87 8.52 -3.05
CA PHE A 166 -20.12 8.74 -2.35
C PHE A 166 -20.27 10.21 -1.98
N GLU A 167 -21.42 10.79 -2.32
CA GLU A 167 -21.79 12.15 -1.98
C GLU A 167 -22.98 12.10 -1.04
N ALA A 168 -22.78 12.46 0.22
CA ALA A 168 -23.84 12.54 1.22
C ALA A 168 -24.76 13.74 0.93
N LYS A 169 -26.06 13.50 0.89
CA LYS A 169 -27.09 14.52 0.58
C LYS A 169 -27.95 14.88 1.77
N ASP A 170 -28.01 14.02 2.76
CA ASP A 170 -28.80 14.18 3.99
C ASP A 170 -28.08 13.55 5.18
N ASP A 171 -28.65 13.70 6.37
CA ASP A 171 -28.10 13.17 7.62
C ASP A 171 -27.99 11.63 7.63
N ASN A 172 -28.89 10.94 6.93
CA ASN A 172 -28.86 9.49 6.82
C ASN A 172 -27.66 9.02 5.97
N ASP A 173 -27.43 9.69 4.85
CA ASP A 173 -26.24 9.48 4.01
C ASP A 173 -24.95 9.78 4.79
N VAL A 174 -24.92 10.85 5.59
CA VAL A 174 -23.80 11.19 6.47
C VAL A 174 -23.54 10.10 7.51
N ALA A 175 -24.59 9.54 8.12
CA ALA A 175 -24.44 8.44 9.09
C ALA A 175 -23.84 7.17 8.43
N VAL A 176 -24.25 6.86 7.20
CA VAL A 176 -23.70 5.74 6.42
C VAL A 176 -22.24 5.99 6.04
N ALA A 177 -21.88 7.20 5.63
CA ALA A 177 -20.49 7.56 5.34
C ALA A 177 -19.61 7.40 6.60
N ARG A 178 -20.10 7.85 7.75
CA ARG A 178 -19.43 7.67 9.06
C ARG A 178 -19.19 6.19 9.37
N GLU A 179 -20.23 5.35 9.27
CA GLU A 179 -20.13 3.90 9.49
C GLU A 179 -19.01 3.32 8.60
N SER A 180 -19.02 3.68 7.32
CA SER A 180 -18.05 3.17 6.33
C SER A 180 -16.62 3.62 6.60
N ILE A 181 -16.40 4.91 6.88
CA ILE A 181 -15.07 5.47 7.16
C ILE A 181 -14.51 4.89 8.45
N THR A 182 -15.31 4.82 9.52
CA THR A 182 -14.90 4.22 10.80
C THR A 182 -14.55 2.75 10.63
N THR A 183 -15.34 2.01 9.85
CA THR A 183 -15.06 0.61 9.52
C THR A 183 -13.73 0.48 8.78
N LEU A 184 -13.48 1.30 7.75
CA LEU A 184 -12.23 1.28 7.00
C LEU A 184 -11.01 1.50 7.92
N GLN A 185 -11.08 2.48 8.83
CA GLN A 185 -10.02 2.75 9.81
C GLN A 185 -9.81 1.58 10.77
N THR A 186 -10.89 0.98 11.27
CA THR A 186 -10.84 -0.18 12.16
C THR A 186 -10.19 -1.39 11.49
N LEU A 187 -10.57 -1.67 10.24
CA LEU A 187 -10.00 -2.78 9.46
C LEU A 187 -8.52 -2.54 9.10
N LEU A 188 -8.13 -1.27 8.93
CA LEU A 188 -6.76 -0.89 8.59
C LEU A 188 -5.81 -0.90 9.79
N ALA A 189 -6.31 -0.70 11.01
CA ALA A 189 -5.49 -0.56 12.22
C ALA A 189 -4.46 -1.69 12.45
N PRO A 190 -4.73 -2.98 12.19
CA PRO A 190 -3.71 -4.03 12.31
C PRO A 190 -2.55 -3.89 11.33
N PHE A 191 -2.78 -3.25 10.19
CA PHE A 191 -1.80 -3.07 9.11
C PHE A 191 -1.02 -1.76 9.26
N ALA A 192 -1.68 -0.70 9.68
CA ALA A 192 -1.15 0.65 9.83
C ALA A 192 -1.67 1.27 11.16
N PRO A 193 -1.02 0.95 12.30
CA PRO A 193 -1.51 1.32 13.63
C PRO A 193 -1.27 2.80 14.01
N HIS A 194 -0.40 3.52 13.29
CA HIS A 194 -0.04 4.91 13.56
C HIS A 194 -0.62 5.84 12.50
#